data_6613ca72b061cf9a09b10cfeff10b44c
#
_entry.id   6613ca72b061cf9a09b10cfeff10b44c
#
_cell.length_a   1.000
_cell.length_b   1.000
_cell.length_c   1.000
_cell.angle_alpha   90.00
_cell.angle_beta   90.00
_cell.angle_gamma   90.00
#
_symmetry.space_group_name_H-M   'P 1'
#
loop_
_entity.id
_entity.type
_entity.pdbx_description
1 polymer ?
#
loop_
_entity_poly.entity_id
_entity_poly.type
_entity_poly.pdbx_seq_one_letter_code
_entity_poly.pdbx_strand_id
1 'polypeptide(L)'
;MSKNTARQLTLAASFFRGCASKIQNMADSLYFSLWFSDFGPAEMLVRALSVMRQFPFSKGLPGITYYALHPVSWNEPTIFEQRFHPGATPEEAIAVAADLLHEDYAYVFEAKWDLWTPQTSEGAWTLAPSTVTFIVRGEEFEEGESKTQGEVQLDFGLDTPFLHEELKLTQGVESRVRANVQMLVDFINRVEKSSIAGTRLLWSESGENLAQKLVGRLQRVQ
;
A
#
# COMPACT_ATOMS: atom_id res chain seq x y z
N MET A 1 17.87 -0.93 -47.40
CA MET A 1 17.49 -0.68 -45.96
C MET A 1 16.62 0.56 -45.95
N SER A 2 15.39 0.41 -45.51
CA SER A 2 14.22 1.22 -45.88
C SER A 2 14.07 2.51 -45.06
N LYS A 3 13.80 3.61 -45.80
CA LYS A 3 13.52 4.98 -45.26
C LYS A 3 12.13 5.11 -44.56
N ASN A 4 11.46 4.00 -44.32
CA ASN A 4 10.09 4.01 -43.74
C ASN A 4 10.03 3.93 -42.21
N THR A 5 11.10 3.56 -41.53
CA THR A 5 11.08 3.42 -40.06
C THR A 5 11.23 4.75 -39.33
N ALA A 6 11.84 5.76 -39.96
CA ALA A 6 12.03 7.09 -39.37
C ALA A 6 10.76 7.98 -39.43
N ARG A 7 9.81 7.69 -40.31
CA ARG A 7 8.58 8.49 -40.47
C ARG A 7 7.46 8.11 -39.49
N GLN A 8 7.46 6.90 -38.95
CA GLN A 8 6.45 6.46 -37.97
C GLN A 8 6.73 6.96 -36.55
N LEU A 9 8.00 7.24 -36.20
CA LEU A 9 8.36 7.80 -34.89
C LEU A 9 8.09 9.31 -34.77
N THR A 10 7.97 10.03 -35.88
CA THR A 10 7.74 11.49 -35.87
C THR A 10 6.24 11.84 -35.82
N LEU A 11 5.35 10.93 -36.18
CA LEU A 11 3.89 11.15 -36.14
C LEU A 11 3.28 10.88 -34.75
N ALA A 12 3.94 10.08 -33.90
CA ALA A 12 3.49 9.84 -32.52
C ALA A 12 3.83 11.01 -31.57
N ALA A 13 4.84 11.83 -31.91
CA ALA A 13 5.25 12.96 -31.07
C ALA A 13 4.42 14.25 -31.29
N SER A 14 3.59 14.34 -32.35
CA SER A 14 2.80 15.53 -32.64
C SER A 14 1.36 15.50 -32.07
N PHE A 15 0.89 14.37 -31.58
CA PHE A 15 -0.46 14.24 -30.98
C PHE A 15 -0.52 14.58 -29.49
N PHE A 16 0.62 14.73 -28.81
CA PHE A 16 0.69 15.03 -27.37
C PHE A 16 0.92 16.53 -27.03
N ARG A 17 0.81 17.42 -28.00
CA ARG A 17 0.96 18.88 -27.78
C ARG A 17 -0.38 19.62 -27.82
N GLY A 18 -1.34 19.22 -27.01
CA GLY A 18 -2.64 19.89 -27.08
C GLY A 18 -3.59 19.64 -25.93
N CYS A 19 -3.14 19.17 -24.78
CA CYS A 19 -4.01 19.07 -23.61
C CYS A 19 -3.20 19.24 -22.30
N ALA A 20 -2.59 20.42 -22.14
CA ALA A 20 -2.13 20.87 -20.83
C ALA A 20 -3.30 21.54 -20.09
N SER A 21 -4.43 20.82 -19.95
CA SER A 21 -5.54 21.25 -19.13
C SER A 21 -5.51 20.43 -17.84
N LYS A 22 -5.12 21.12 -16.74
CA LYS A 22 -5.42 20.74 -15.34
C LYS A 22 -5.58 19.23 -15.15
N ILE A 23 -4.48 18.51 -15.03
CA ILE A 23 -4.47 17.27 -14.26
C ILE A 23 -4.82 17.75 -12.85
N GLN A 24 -6.09 17.65 -12.46
CA GLN A 24 -6.45 17.66 -11.06
C GLN A 24 -5.61 16.55 -10.44
N ASN A 25 -4.77 16.90 -9.46
CA ASN A 25 -4.05 15.92 -8.66
C ASN A 25 -5.10 15.01 -8.03
N MET A 26 -5.38 13.89 -8.68
CA MET A 26 -6.20 12.84 -8.08
C MET A 26 -5.32 12.12 -7.06
N ALA A 27 -5.88 11.89 -5.88
CA ALA A 27 -5.23 11.07 -4.87
C ALA A 27 -4.99 9.67 -5.45
N ASP A 28 -3.82 9.13 -5.22
CA ASP A 28 -3.34 7.88 -5.77
C ASP A 28 -3.30 6.81 -4.67
N SER A 29 -3.60 5.57 -5.00
CA SER A 29 -3.42 4.47 -4.05
C SER A 29 -1.93 4.21 -3.83
N LEU A 30 -1.54 3.97 -2.58
CA LEU A 30 -0.16 3.75 -2.16
C LEU A 30 0.04 2.32 -1.68
N TYR A 31 1.00 1.63 -2.27
CA TYR A 31 1.29 0.22 -2.02
C TYR A 31 2.73 -0.01 -1.60
N PHE A 32 2.93 -1.04 -0.77
CA PHE A 32 4.26 -1.57 -0.46
C PHE A 32 4.27 -3.07 -0.74
N SER A 33 5.01 -3.48 -1.77
CA SER A 33 5.11 -4.85 -2.26
C SER A 33 6.41 -5.49 -1.84
N LEU A 34 6.35 -6.77 -1.45
CA LEU A 34 7.47 -7.58 -0.99
C LEU A 34 7.50 -8.91 -1.76
N TRP A 35 8.71 -9.33 -2.15
CA TRP A 35 9.00 -10.63 -2.74
C TRP A 35 10.10 -11.31 -1.93
N PHE A 36 9.94 -12.60 -1.68
CA PHE A 36 10.85 -13.39 -0.85
C PHE A 36 11.53 -14.46 -1.71
N SER A 37 12.75 -14.84 -1.37
CA SER A 37 13.48 -15.91 -2.09
C SER A 37 12.86 -17.29 -1.88
N ASP A 38 12.19 -17.50 -0.74
CA ASP A 38 11.55 -18.75 -0.35
C ASP A 38 10.10 -18.46 0.06
N PHE A 39 9.19 -18.45 -0.93
CA PHE A 39 7.79 -18.17 -0.72
C PHE A 39 6.92 -19.30 -1.27
N GLY A 40 6.93 -20.44 -0.59
CA GLY A 40 5.98 -21.53 -0.86
C GLY A 40 4.84 -21.54 0.15
N PRO A 41 3.87 -22.45 0.01
CA PRO A 41 2.70 -22.51 0.90
C PRO A 41 3.05 -22.53 2.39
N ALA A 42 4.12 -23.23 2.80
CA ALA A 42 4.56 -23.31 4.19
C ALA A 42 5.08 -21.97 4.74
N GLU A 43 5.60 -21.08 3.86
CA GLU A 43 6.24 -19.82 4.26
C GLU A 43 5.32 -18.60 4.14
N MET A 44 4.26 -18.66 3.31
CA MET A 44 3.38 -17.53 3.01
C MET A 44 2.93 -16.80 4.26
N LEU A 45 2.26 -17.50 5.17
CA LEU A 45 1.71 -16.90 6.39
C LEU A 45 2.79 -16.55 7.41
N VAL A 46 3.91 -17.25 7.42
CA VAL A 46 5.07 -16.92 8.26
C VAL A 46 5.70 -15.60 7.83
N ARG A 47 5.84 -15.39 6.52
CA ARG A 47 6.34 -14.11 5.96
C ARG A 47 5.37 -12.97 6.24
N ALA A 48 4.08 -13.18 6.02
CA ALA A 48 3.05 -12.21 6.36
C ALA A 48 3.08 -11.82 7.84
N LEU A 49 3.17 -12.79 8.74
CA LEU A 49 3.28 -12.57 10.18
C LEU A 49 4.51 -11.72 10.54
N SER A 50 5.66 -11.99 9.90
CA SER A 50 6.88 -11.22 10.16
C SER A 50 6.72 -9.74 9.81
N VAL A 51 5.96 -9.42 8.76
CA VAL A 51 5.63 -8.06 8.33
C VAL A 51 4.61 -7.42 9.27
N MET A 52 3.51 -8.12 9.59
CA MET A 52 2.45 -7.62 10.47
C MET A 52 2.95 -7.26 11.87
N ARG A 53 3.93 -8.01 12.41
CA ARG A 53 4.56 -7.73 13.70
C ARG A 53 5.28 -6.38 13.77
N GLN A 54 5.67 -5.82 12.62
CA GLN A 54 6.33 -4.51 12.54
C GLN A 54 5.33 -3.35 12.42
N PHE A 55 4.05 -3.66 12.21
CA PHE A 55 3.04 -2.65 11.94
C PHE A 55 2.73 -1.80 13.18
N PRO A 56 2.64 -0.46 13.05
CA PRO A 56 2.34 0.43 14.17
C PRO A 56 0.82 0.53 14.36
N PHE A 57 0.22 -0.49 14.95
CA PHE A 57 -1.22 -0.56 15.19
C PHE A 57 -1.77 0.69 15.90
N SER A 58 -3.00 1.08 15.53
CA SER A 58 -3.75 2.13 16.21
C SER A 58 -3.90 1.83 17.70
N LYS A 59 -3.76 2.88 18.53
CA LYS A 59 -3.97 2.75 19.97
C LYS A 59 -5.43 2.52 20.33
N GLY A 60 -6.36 3.05 19.53
CA GLY A 60 -7.80 2.90 19.74
C GLY A 60 -8.37 1.61 19.16
N LEU A 61 -7.76 1.07 18.12
CA LEU A 61 -8.16 -0.15 17.41
C LEU A 61 -6.94 -1.04 17.16
N PRO A 62 -6.32 -1.58 18.23
CA PRO A 62 -5.10 -2.38 18.10
C PRO A 62 -5.38 -3.73 17.45
N GLY A 63 -4.34 -4.28 16.78
CA GLY A 63 -4.35 -5.62 16.21
C GLY A 63 -5.02 -5.71 14.84
N ILE A 64 -5.30 -6.95 14.45
CA ILE A 64 -6.00 -7.26 13.19
C ILE A 64 -7.50 -7.12 13.43
N THR A 65 -8.20 -6.43 12.53
CA THR A 65 -9.63 -6.13 12.67
C THR A 65 -10.50 -7.00 11.77
N TYR A 66 -9.95 -7.51 10.67
CA TYR A 66 -10.67 -8.31 9.68
C TYR A 66 -9.73 -9.28 8.98
N TYR A 67 -10.28 -10.41 8.54
CA TYR A 67 -9.67 -11.39 7.67
C TYR A 67 -10.68 -11.88 6.63
N ALA A 68 -10.23 -12.02 5.38
CA ALA A 68 -10.98 -12.65 4.31
C ALA A 68 -10.08 -13.58 3.50
N LEU A 69 -10.68 -14.63 2.96
CA LEU A 69 -10.02 -15.63 2.11
C LEU A 69 -10.68 -15.65 0.74
N HIS A 70 -9.90 -15.33 -0.29
CA HIS A 70 -10.31 -15.34 -1.69
C HIS A 70 -9.70 -16.56 -2.39
N PRO A 71 -10.50 -17.44 -3.00
CA PRO A 71 -9.99 -18.57 -3.77
C PRO A 71 -9.71 -18.16 -5.19
N VAL A 72 -8.68 -18.72 -5.80
CA VAL A 72 -8.36 -18.70 -7.23
C VAL A 72 -8.21 -17.30 -7.84
N SER A 73 -9.20 -16.42 -7.69
CA SER A 73 -9.17 -15.06 -8.27
C SER A 73 -10.05 -14.06 -7.49
N TRP A 74 -9.83 -12.75 -7.73
CA TRP A 74 -10.63 -11.69 -7.13
C TRP A 74 -12.10 -11.68 -7.58
N ASN A 75 -12.42 -12.33 -8.70
CA ASN A 75 -13.78 -12.43 -9.22
C ASN A 75 -14.59 -13.53 -8.56
N GLU A 76 -13.94 -14.46 -7.85
CA GLU A 76 -14.61 -15.52 -7.11
C GLU A 76 -15.12 -14.97 -5.75
N PRO A 77 -16.27 -15.49 -5.27
CA PRO A 77 -16.74 -15.12 -3.93
C PRO A 77 -15.76 -15.52 -2.85
N THR A 78 -15.62 -14.68 -1.82
CA THR A 78 -14.88 -15.04 -0.61
C THR A 78 -15.44 -16.32 0.01
N ILE A 79 -14.57 -17.26 0.38
CA ILE A 79 -14.96 -18.51 1.01
C ILE A 79 -14.95 -18.45 2.53
N PHE A 80 -14.29 -17.46 3.09
CA PHE A 80 -14.26 -17.25 4.53
C PHE A 80 -14.07 -15.75 4.83
N GLU A 81 -14.79 -15.23 5.83
CA GLU A 81 -14.63 -13.87 6.35
C GLU A 81 -14.78 -13.88 7.87
N GLN A 82 -13.94 -13.14 8.56
CA GLN A 82 -14.00 -12.98 10.01
C GLN A 82 -13.64 -11.55 10.44
N ARG A 83 -14.48 -10.97 11.30
CA ARG A 83 -14.14 -9.76 12.06
C ARG A 83 -13.61 -10.16 13.42
N PHE A 84 -12.50 -9.55 13.80
CA PHE A 84 -11.90 -9.77 15.12
C PHE A 84 -12.34 -8.71 16.12
N HIS A 85 -12.32 -9.07 17.39
CA HIS A 85 -12.46 -8.09 18.46
C HIS A 85 -11.20 -7.20 18.54
N PRO A 86 -11.29 -5.97 19.06
CA PRO A 86 -10.13 -5.11 19.24
C PRO A 86 -9.03 -5.79 20.09
N GLY A 87 -7.81 -5.73 19.61
CA GLY A 87 -6.64 -6.34 20.28
C GLY A 87 -6.29 -7.74 19.81
N ALA A 88 -7.01 -8.31 18.82
CA ALA A 88 -6.60 -9.58 18.21
C ALA A 88 -5.19 -9.46 17.60
N THR A 89 -4.31 -10.33 18.00
CA THR A 89 -2.91 -10.30 17.55
C THR A 89 -2.74 -10.79 16.13
N PRO A 90 -1.66 -10.41 15.42
CA PRO A 90 -1.33 -11.03 14.13
C PRO A 90 -1.25 -12.55 14.20
N GLU A 91 -0.75 -13.10 15.32
CA GLU A 91 -0.64 -14.54 15.54
C GLU A 91 -2.01 -15.24 15.56
N GLU A 92 -2.99 -14.64 16.24
CA GLU A 92 -4.36 -15.17 16.28
C GLU A 92 -5.01 -15.14 14.91
N ALA A 93 -4.83 -14.07 14.14
CA ALA A 93 -5.36 -13.97 12.79
C ALA A 93 -4.70 -14.97 11.81
N ILE A 94 -3.38 -15.14 11.90
CA ILE A 94 -2.65 -16.12 11.10
C ILE A 94 -3.02 -17.55 11.47
N ALA A 95 -3.29 -17.85 12.75
CA ALA A 95 -3.72 -19.19 13.17
C ALA A 95 -5.05 -19.59 12.49
N VAL A 96 -6.00 -18.65 12.37
CA VAL A 96 -7.27 -18.88 11.64
C VAL A 96 -7.01 -19.14 10.15
N ALA A 97 -6.10 -18.39 9.53
CA ALA A 97 -5.78 -18.54 8.12
C ALA A 97 -5.04 -19.85 7.81
N ALA A 98 -4.23 -20.34 8.76
CA ALA A 98 -3.39 -21.53 8.59
C ALA A 98 -4.21 -22.82 8.38
N ASP A 99 -5.43 -22.90 8.91
CA ASP A 99 -6.32 -24.05 8.72
C ASP A 99 -6.83 -24.19 7.28
N LEU A 100 -6.72 -23.12 6.48
CA LEU A 100 -7.19 -23.04 5.09
C LEU A 100 -6.06 -22.68 4.11
N LEU A 101 -4.83 -23.11 4.39
CA LEU A 101 -3.65 -22.75 3.59
C LEU A 101 -3.68 -23.47 2.23
N HIS A 102 -3.63 -22.66 1.15
CA HIS A 102 -3.57 -23.15 -0.24
C HIS A 102 -2.78 -22.19 -1.14
N GLU A 103 -2.14 -22.70 -2.18
CA GLU A 103 -1.27 -21.94 -3.07
C GLU A 103 -2.01 -21.10 -4.12
N ASP A 104 -3.29 -21.39 -4.37
CA ASP A 104 -4.18 -20.62 -5.25
C ASP A 104 -5.10 -19.65 -4.48
N TYR A 105 -4.82 -19.39 -3.20
CA TYR A 105 -5.62 -18.48 -2.39
C TYR A 105 -4.89 -17.15 -2.13
N ALA A 106 -5.70 -16.08 -1.94
CA ALA A 106 -5.24 -14.83 -1.36
C ALA A 106 -5.86 -14.62 0.04
N TYR A 107 -5.01 -14.23 0.97
CA TYR A 107 -5.35 -13.94 2.37
C TYR A 107 -5.31 -12.44 2.58
N VAL A 108 -6.44 -11.85 2.93
CA VAL A 108 -6.58 -10.41 3.12
C VAL A 108 -6.79 -10.14 4.61
N PHE A 109 -5.89 -9.34 5.21
CA PHE A 109 -6.02 -8.92 6.60
C PHE A 109 -6.11 -7.39 6.67
N GLU A 110 -6.99 -6.87 7.52
CA GLU A 110 -7.04 -5.44 7.79
C GLU A 110 -6.55 -5.11 9.19
N ALA A 111 -5.83 -4.02 9.27
CA ALA A 111 -5.43 -3.38 10.51
C ALA A 111 -5.67 -1.87 10.44
N LYS A 112 -5.57 -1.21 11.58
CA LYS A 112 -5.66 0.24 11.66
C LYS A 112 -4.37 0.82 12.22
N TRP A 113 -3.97 1.99 11.71
CA TRP A 113 -2.95 2.86 12.29
C TRP A 113 -3.47 4.28 12.45
N ASP A 114 -2.86 5.06 13.33
CA ASP A 114 -3.34 6.41 13.62
C ASP A 114 -2.58 7.42 12.76
N LEU A 115 -3.27 8.09 11.83
CA LEU A 115 -2.70 9.13 10.99
C LEU A 115 -3.31 10.51 11.34
N TRP A 116 -2.50 11.54 11.23
CA TRP A 116 -3.00 12.91 11.30
C TRP A 116 -3.87 13.21 10.09
N THR A 117 -5.11 13.60 10.34
CA THR A 117 -6.10 13.98 9.32
C THR A 117 -6.76 15.31 9.67
N PRO A 118 -7.04 16.17 8.68
CA PRO A 118 -7.80 17.40 8.91
C PRO A 118 -9.26 17.06 9.20
N GLN A 119 -9.88 17.72 10.19
CA GLN A 119 -11.25 17.43 10.61
C GLN A 119 -12.29 18.25 9.87
N THR A 120 -12.08 19.28 9.25
CA THR A 120 -13.00 20.13 8.45
C THR A 120 -12.25 21.36 7.95
N SER A 121 -12.95 22.24 7.23
CA SER A 121 -12.45 23.53 6.73
C SER A 121 -11.85 24.48 7.78
N GLU A 122 -11.99 24.21 9.08
CA GLU A 122 -11.47 25.04 10.17
C GLU A 122 -10.03 24.72 10.61
N GLY A 123 -9.38 23.78 9.96
CA GLY A 123 -7.94 23.51 10.18
C GLY A 123 -7.60 22.73 11.46
N ALA A 124 -8.59 22.18 12.18
CA ALA A 124 -8.34 21.28 13.29
C ALA A 124 -7.84 19.92 12.76
N TRP A 125 -6.78 19.37 13.37
CA TRP A 125 -6.21 18.08 13.02
C TRP A 125 -6.36 17.10 14.17
N THR A 126 -6.70 15.86 13.84
CA THR A 126 -6.78 14.77 14.82
C THR A 126 -6.01 13.56 14.33
N LEU A 127 -5.58 12.72 15.28
CA LEU A 127 -5.14 11.37 14.97
C LEU A 127 -6.41 10.52 14.80
N ALA A 128 -6.59 9.98 13.60
CA ALA A 128 -7.72 9.12 13.25
C ALA A 128 -7.22 7.78 12.72
N PRO A 129 -7.92 6.67 13.07
CA PRO A 129 -7.55 5.35 12.56
C PRO A 129 -7.81 5.28 11.05
N SER A 130 -6.78 4.93 10.28
CA SER A 130 -6.83 4.64 8.86
C SER A 130 -6.63 3.15 8.63
N THR A 131 -7.30 2.58 7.62
CA THR A 131 -7.16 1.16 7.29
C THR A 131 -5.88 0.93 6.51
N VAL A 132 -5.21 -0.17 6.82
CA VAL A 132 -4.17 -0.77 5.99
C VAL A 132 -4.56 -2.23 5.75
N THR A 133 -4.49 -2.63 4.49
CA THR A 133 -4.80 -3.99 4.07
C THR A 133 -3.51 -4.73 3.76
N PHE A 134 -3.32 -5.89 4.37
CA PHE A 134 -2.25 -6.83 4.06
C PHE A 134 -2.82 -7.91 3.14
N ILE A 135 -2.25 -8.06 1.97
CA ILE A 135 -2.65 -9.03 0.96
C ILE A 135 -1.51 -10.03 0.80
N VAL A 136 -1.77 -11.29 1.06
CA VAL A 136 -0.81 -12.39 0.91
C VAL A 136 -1.32 -13.28 -0.21
N ARG A 137 -0.58 -13.36 -1.31
CA ARG A 137 -1.01 -14.10 -2.50
C ARG A 137 -0.24 -15.40 -2.62
N GLY A 138 -0.97 -16.49 -2.80
CA GLY A 138 -0.36 -17.74 -3.21
C GLY A 138 0.24 -17.65 -4.63
N GLU A 139 1.14 -18.56 -4.94
CA GLU A 139 1.88 -18.51 -6.21
C GLU A 139 0.95 -18.67 -7.43
N GLU A 140 -0.13 -19.44 -7.28
CA GLU A 140 -1.09 -19.73 -8.36
C GLU A 140 -2.32 -18.80 -8.37
N PHE A 141 -2.47 -17.94 -7.34
CA PHE A 141 -3.59 -17.00 -7.27
C PHE A 141 -3.55 -16.00 -8.42
N GLU A 142 -4.73 -15.73 -9.05
CA GLU A 142 -4.94 -14.79 -10.16
C GLU A 142 -3.86 -14.92 -11.25
N GLU A 143 -3.66 -16.17 -11.74
CA GLU A 143 -2.67 -16.49 -12.77
C GLU A 143 -1.22 -16.05 -12.42
N GLY A 144 -0.88 -16.00 -11.13
CA GLY A 144 0.44 -15.62 -10.64
C GLY A 144 0.61 -14.11 -10.45
N GLU A 145 -0.44 -13.39 -10.05
CA GLU A 145 -0.40 -11.95 -9.72
C GLU A 145 0.68 -11.63 -8.67
N SER A 146 1.01 -12.59 -7.79
CA SER A 146 2.10 -12.47 -6.81
C SER A 146 3.44 -12.02 -7.42
N LYS A 147 3.71 -12.40 -8.67
CA LYS A 147 4.96 -12.05 -9.37
C LYS A 147 5.03 -10.57 -9.75
N THR A 148 3.89 -9.92 -9.97
CA THR A 148 3.81 -8.51 -10.41
C THR A 148 3.42 -7.56 -9.30
N GLN A 149 2.49 -7.95 -8.41
CA GLN A 149 1.96 -7.11 -7.35
C GLN A 149 2.64 -7.32 -5.99
N GLY A 150 3.39 -8.43 -5.85
CA GLY A 150 4.03 -8.83 -4.60
C GLY A 150 3.37 -10.05 -3.98
N GLU A 151 4.19 -10.90 -3.38
CA GLU A 151 3.76 -12.06 -2.60
C GLU A 151 3.09 -11.62 -1.29
N VAL A 152 3.63 -10.58 -0.67
CA VAL A 152 2.98 -9.83 0.40
C VAL A 152 2.90 -8.37 -0.02
N GLN A 153 1.70 -7.85 -0.14
CA GLN A 153 1.44 -6.44 -0.48
C GLN A 153 0.68 -5.77 0.65
N LEU A 154 1.07 -4.55 0.96
CA LEU A 154 0.33 -3.66 1.86
C LEU A 154 -0.31 -2.56 1.01
N ASP A 155 -1.62 -2.40 1.18
CA ASP A 155 -2.37 -1.27 0.64
C ASP A 155 -2.62 -0.26 1.78
N PHE A 156 -2.01 0.91 1.66
CA PHE A 156 -2.17 2.01 2.63
C PHE A 156 -3.38 2.90 2.32
N GLY A 157 -4.15 2.57 1.27
CA GLY A 157 -5.17 3.45 0.72
C GLY A 157 -4.58 4.62 -0.04
N LEU A 158 -5.28 5.75 -0.06
CA LEU A 158 -4.85 6.92 -0.80
C LEU A 158 -3.61 7.59 -0.19
N ASP A 159 -2.78 8.19 -1.03
CA ASP A 159 -1.58 8.94 -0.65
C ASP A 159 -1.87 10.30 0.02
N THR A 160 -3.15 10.71 0.03
CA THR A 160 -3.59 11.98 0.62
C THR A 160 -3.05 12.25 2.02
N PRO A 161 -3.06 11.31 3.00
CA PRO A 161 -2.54 11.56 4.34
C PRO A 161 -1.05 11.91 4.38
N PHE A 162 -0.31 11.54 3.34
CA PHE A 162 1.14 11.77 3.23
C PHE A 162 1.48 12.99 2.41
N LEU A 163 0.56 13.50 1.57
CA LEU A 163 0.79 14.61 0.67
C LEU A 163 -0.07 15.83 0.99
N HIS A 164 -1.37 15.66 1.22
CA HIS A 164 -2.37 16.74 1.37
C HIS A 164 -2.17 17.87 0.37
N GLU A 165 -2.14 17.55 -0.92
CA GLU A 165 -1.79 18.48 -2.00
C GLU A 165 -2.76 19.65 -2.10
N GLU A 166 -4.02 19.46 -1.70
CA GLU A 166 -5.09 20.45 -1.67
C GLU A 166 -4.94 21.51 -0.57
N LEU A 167 -4.11 21.25 0.45
CA LEU A 167 -3.92 22.15 1.58
C LEU A 167 -2.69 23.05 1.40
N LYS A 168 -2.77 24.30 1.85
CA LYS A 168 -1.57 25.15 1.97
C LYS A 168 -0.66 24.60 3.07
N LEU A 169 0.63 24.43 2.76
CA LEU A 169 1.62 24.03 3.75
C LEU A 169 1.92 25.18 4.70
N THR A 170 1.12 25.30 5.76
CA THR A 170 1.52 26.08 6.95
C THR A 170 2.44 25.23 7.82
N GLN A 171 3.19 25.84 8.73
CA GLN A 171 4.07 25.11 9.66
C GLN A 171 3.33 24.01 10.44
N GLY A 172 2.08 24.25 10.82
CA GLY A 172 1.25 23.27 11.52
C GLY A 172 0.81 22.08 10.62
N VAL A 173 0.47 22.32 9.35
CA VAL A 173 0.13 21.29 8.37
C VAL A 173 1.36 20.47 8.03
N GLU A 174 2.49 21.13 7.74
CA GLU A 174 3.74 20.46 7.39
C GLU A 174 4.20 19.50 8.49
N SER A 175 4.14 19.90 9.76
CA SER A 175 4.58 19.05 10.87
C SER A 175 3.76 17.76 10.99
N ARG A 176 2.44 17.79 10.69
CA ARG A 176 1.56 16.63 10.73
C ARG A 176 1.74 15.72 9.53
N VAL A 177 1.83 16.29 8.33
CA VAL A 177 2.16 15.51 7.12
C VAL A 177 3.53 14.83 7.29
N ARG A 178 4.53 15.54 7.80
CA ARG A 178 5.85 14.99 8.10
C ARG A 178 5.77 13.84 9.12
N ALA A 179 4.93 13.95 10.14
CA ALA A 179 4.73 12.87 11.11
C ALA A 179 4.12 11.61 10.48
N ASN A 180 3.14 11.76 9.58
CA ASN A 180 2.58 10.63 8.84
C ASN A 180 3.63 9.96 7.94
N VAL A 181 4.39 10.76 7.18
CA VAL A 181 5.47 10.24 6.32
C VAL A 181 6.53 9.54 7.16
N GLN A 182 6.91 10.09 8.31
CA GLN A 182 7.90 9.46 9.20
C GLN A 182 7.39 8.11 9.72
N MET A 183 6.11 7.99 10.07
CA MET A 183 5.50 6.73 10.50
C MET A 183 5.58 5.66 9.40
N LEU A 184 5.27 6.03 8.13
CA LEU A 184 5.39 5.15 6.98
C LEU A 184 6.84 4.69 6.78
N VAL A 185 7.79 5.63 6.77
CA VAL A 185 9.22 5.34 6.58
C VAL A 185 9.76 4.47 7.72
N ASP A 186 9.39 4.76 8.97
CA ASP A 186 9.81 3.96 10.12
C ASP A 186 9.27 2.53 10.06
N PHE A 187 8.03 2.36 9.59
CA PHE A 187 7.44 1.05 9.37
C PHE A 187 8.21 0.27 8.28
N ILE A 188 8.42 0.88 7.10
CA ILE A 188 9.18 0.27 6.00
C ILE A 188 10.57 -0.15 6.49
N ASN A 189 11.29 0.73 7.20
CA ASN A 189 12.61 0.44 7.74
C ASN A 189 12.60 -0.72 8.76
N ARG A 190 11.55 -0.87 9.58
CA ARG A 190 11.41 -2.02 10.48
C ARG A 190 11.19 -3.31 9.71
N VAL A 191 10.33 -3.29 8.69
CA VAL A 191 10.11 -4.46 7.81
C VAL A 191 11.43 -4.85 7.12
N GLU A 192 12.17 -3.89 6.58
CA GLU A 192 13.47 -4.13 5.94
C GLU A 192 14.49 -4.81 6.85
N LYS A 193 14.51 -4.44 8.12
CA LYS A 193 15.45 -5.01 9.11
C LYS A 193 15.02 -6.38 9.64
N SER A 194 13.72 -6.65 9.66
CA SER A 194 13.14 -7.84 10.28
C SER A 194 12.77 -8.94 9.28
N SER A 195 12.52 -8.58 8.03
CA SER A 195 12.11 -9.52 6.98
C SER A 195 13.28 -9.88 6.05
N ILE A 196 13.29 -11.15 5.61
CA ILE A 196 14.25 -11.66 4.63
C ILE A 196 13.66 -11.44 3.20
N ALA A 197 13.08 -10.26 2.95
CA ALA A 197 12.56 -9.94 1.64
C ALA A 197 13.72 -9.74 0.65
N GLY A 198 13.67 -10.44 -0.49
CA GLY A 198 14.66 -10.32 -1.55
C GLY A 198 14.49 -9.02 -2.34
N THR A 199 13.25 -8.67 -2.64
CA THR A 199 12.88 -7.46 -3.39
C THR A 199 11.72 -6.75 -2.69
N ARG A 200 11.71 -5.43 -2.78
CA ARG A 200 10.68 -4.58 -2.20
C ARG A 200 10.45 -3.33 -3.05
N LEU A 201 9.21 -2.86 -3.08
CA LEU A 201 8.83 -1.68 -3.85
C LEU A 201 7.73 -0.90 -3.15
N LEU A 202 7.97 0.39 -2.88
CA LEU A 202 6.93 1.35 -2.50
C LEU A 202 6.50 2.09 -3.78
N TRP A 203 5.22 2.00 -4.15
CA TRP A 203 4.75 2.51 -5.42
C TRP A 203 3.29 3.01 -5.34
N SER A 204 2.87 3.76 -6.35
CA SER A 204 1.49 4.22 -6.53
C SER A 204 0.97 3.87 -7.92
N GLU A 205 -0.35 3.85 -8.09
CA GLU A 205 -0.99 3.47 -9.36
C GLU A 205 -0.56 4.34 -10.55
N SER A 206 -0.30 5.63 -10.32
CA SER A 206 0.21 6.53 -11.38
C SER A 206 1.66 6.22 -11.76
N GLY A 207 2.36 5.35 -11.02
CA GLY A 207 3.80 5.10 -11.19
C GLY A 207 4.68 6.26 -10.73
N GLU A 208 4.11 7.33 -10.19
CA GLU A 208 4.88 8.43 -9.60
C GLU A 208 5.46 8.03 -8.25
N ASN A 209 6.74 8.33 -8.05
CA ASN A 209 7.40 8.02 -6.78
C ASN A 209 6.93 8.99 -5.70
N LEU A 210 6.43 8.47 -4.56
CA LEU A 210 5.99 9.27 -3.41
C LEU A 210 7.08 10.26 -2.95
N ALA A 211 8.35 9.85 -2.97
CA ALA A 211 9.45 10.74 -2.59
C ALA A 211 9.58 11.92 -3.56
N GLN A 212 9.37 11.72 -4.86
CA GLN A 212 9.38 12.82 -5.85
C GLN A 212 8.18 13.74 -5.65
N LYS A 213 6.98 13.21 -5.40
CA LYS A 213 5.80 13.99 -5.05
C LYS A 213 6.06 14.85 -3.80
N LEU A 214 6.65 14.29 -2.75
CA LEU A 214 7.00 14.99 -1.51
C LEU A 214 8.04 16.10 -1.73
N VAL A 215 9.11 15.82 -2.47
CA VAL A 215 10.13 16.84 -2.81
C VAL A 215 9.49 17.97 -3.63
N GLY A 216 8.72 17.66 -4.65
CA GLY A 216 8.00 18.65 -5.47
C GLY A 216 7.04 19.52 -4.64
N ARG A 217 6.39 18.92 -3.61
CA ARG A 217 5.52 19.66 -2.71
C ARG A 217 6.30 20.61 -1.80
N LEU A 218 7.40 20.17 -1.21
CA LEU A 218 8.23 20.98 -0.33
C LEU A 218 8.92 22.14 -1.08
N GLN A 219 9.26 21.97 -2.35
CA GLN A 219 9.86 23.01 -3.19
C GLN A 219 8.88 24.13 -3.60
N ARG A 220 7.58 23.86 -3.65
CA ARG A 220 6.54 24.86 -3.98
C ARG A 220 6.25 25.87 -2.85
N VAL A 221 6.89 25.70 -1.70
CA VAL A 221 6.68 26.54 -0.49
C VAL A 221 7.71 27.66 -0.37
N GLN A 222 8.68 27.74 -1.30
CA GLN A 222 9.62 28.86 -1.44
C GLN A 222 9.09 29.83 -2.51
#